data_09f2c9d1a8bec353ada13df17ddf4c3a
#
_entry.id   09f2c9d1a8bec353ada13df17ddf4c3a
#
_cell.length_a   1.000
_cell.length_b   1.000
_cell.length_c   1.000
_cell.angle_alpha   90.00
_cell.angle_beta   90.00
_cell.angle_gamma   90.00
#
_symmetry.space_group_name_H-M   'P 1'
#
loop_
_entity.id
_entity.type
_entity.pdbx_description
1 polymer ?
#
loop_
_entity_poly.entity_id
_entity_poly.type
_entity_poly.pdbx_seq_one_letter_code
_entity_poly.pdbx_strand_id
1 'polypeptide(L)'
;MSPIDHDHLAAQTGGDPALAREILDLFAGQCRTLLAGIADPNRPARERADLAHTLKGSALGVGAGAVATASANLETGLRAGRTVDSGLLAQAVAEVLQAIPTD
;
A
#
# COMPACT_ATOMS: atom_id res chain seq x y z
N MET A 1 8.38 10.69 11.26
CA MET A 1 7.73 9.37 11.36
C MET A 1 8.12 8.54 10.15
N SER A 2 8.49 7.28 10.36
CA SER A 2 8.87 6.40 9.26
C SER A 2 7.64 5.96 8.47
N PRO A 3 7.72 5.88 7.12
CA PRO A 3 6.63 5.31 6.30
C PRO A 3 6.30 3.86 6.62
N ILE A 4 7.21 3.14 7.28
CA ILE A 4 7.04 1.76 7.72
C ILE A 4 7.29 1.68 9.22
N ASP A 5 6.38 1.02 9.94
CA ASP A 5 6.57 0.72 11.36
C ASP A 5 7.46 -0.51 11.49
N HIS A 6 8.75 -0.28 11.71
CA HIS A 6 9.74 -1.36 11.76
C HIS A 6 9.54 -2.28 12.97
N ASP A 7 9.00 -1.78 14.07
CA ASP A 7 8.70 -2.62 15.24
C ASP A 7 7.57 -3.59 14.93
N HIS A 8 6.52 -3.11 14.25
CA HIS A 8 5.43 -3.97 13.79
C HIS A 8 5.94 -5.04 12.83
N LEU A 9 6.76 -4.64 11.86
CA LEU A 9 7.32 -5.57 10.87
C LEU A 9 8.21 -6.62 11.55
N ALA A 10 9.05 -6.21 12.51
CA ALA A 10 9.89 -7.12 13.27
C ALA A 10 9.05 -8.15 14.04
N ALA A 11 7.93 -7.72 14.63
CA ALA A 11 7.02 -8.61 15.34
C ALA A 11 6.40 -9.63 14.39
N GLN A 12 6.02 -9.20 13.17
CA GLN A 12 5.40 -10.07 12.18
C GLN A 12 6.39 -11.10 11.59
N THR A 13 7.68 -10.80 11.62
CA THR A 13 8.72 -11.65 11.02
C THR A 13 9.54 -12.40 12.07
N GLY A 14 9.15 -12.34 13.35
CA GLY A 14 9.87 -12.99 14.43
C GLY A 14 11.29 -12.45 14.62
N GLY A 15 11.54 -11.22 14.22
CA GLY A 15 12.85 -10.58 14.33
C GLY A 15 13.85 -11.01 13.25
N ASP A 16 13.42 -11.75 12.24
CA ASP A 16 14.30 -12.21 11.15
C ASP A 16 14.46 -11.09 10.11
N PRO A 17 15.66 -10.44 10.03
CA PRO A 17 15.85 -9.33 9.10
C PRO A 17 15.82 -9.74 7.62
N ALA A 18 16.23 -10.96 7.29
CA ALA A 18 16.17 -11.44 5.90
C ALA A 18 14.72 -11.63 5.45
N LEU A 19 13.87 -12.18 6.32
CA LEU A 19 12.45 -12.33 6.04
C LEU A 19 11.76 -10.98 5.92
N ALA A 20 12.09 -10.04 6.81
CA ALA A 20 11.54 -8.67 6.75
C ALA A 20 11.88 -8.01 5.42
N ARG A 21 13.13 -8.15 4.95
CA ARG A 21 13.57 -7.60 3.67
C ARG A 21 12.80 -8.21 2.49
N GLU A 22 12.61 -9.52 2.52
CA GLU A 22 11.86 -10.23 1.49
C GLU A 22 10.42 -9.74 1.40
N ILE A 23 9.76 -9.58 2.56
CA ILE A 23 8.40 -9.08 2.64
C ILE A 23 8.31 -7.65 2.10
N LEU A 24 9.27 -6.79 2.45
CA LEU A 24 9.28 -5.41 1.95
C LEU A 24 9.48 -5.36 0.43
N ASP A 25 10.32 -6.22 -0.13
CA ASP A 25 10.52 -6.27 -1.58
C ASP A 25 9.24 -6.72 -2.31
N LEU A 26 8.53 -7.70 -1.76
CA LEU A 26 7.23 -8.12 -2.29
C LEU A 26 6.21 -6.99 -2.20
N PHE A 27 6.16 -6.30 -1.07
CA PHE A 27 5.26 -5.18 -0.86
C PHE A 27 5.54 -4.05 -1.85
N ALA A 28 6.82 -3.75 -2.10
CA ALA A 28 7.19 -2.73 -3.10
C ALA A 28 6.63 -3.06 -4.48
N GLY A 29 6.72 -4.31 -4.91
CA GLY A 29 6.15 -4.77 -6.17
C GLY A 29 4.63 -4.64 -6.19
N GLN A 30 3.96 -5.02 -5.11
CA GLN A 30 2.51 -4.87 -4.97
C GLN A 30 2.08 -3.40 -5.04
N CYS A 31 2.80 -2.51 -4.36
CA CYS A 31 2.50 -1.08 -4.39
C CYS A 31 2.49 -0.55 -5.82
N ARG A 32 3.49 -0.90 -6.62
CA ARG A 32 3.57 -0.43 -8.01
C ARG A 32 2.41 -0.96 -8.85
N THR A 33 2.14 -2.25 -8.78
CA THR A 33 1.12 -2.91 -9.58
C THR A 33 -0.28 -2.46 -9.17
N LEU A 34 -0.56 -2.46 -7.86
CA LEU A 34 -1.90 -2.12 -7.36
C LEU A 34 -2.20 -0.63 -7.53
N LEU A 35 -1.21 0.24 -7.30
CA LEU A 35 -1.40 1.68 -7.50
C LEU A 35 -1.77 1.98 -8.96
N ALA A 36 -1.08 1.37 -9.92
CA ALA A 36 -1.38 1.57 -11.33
C ALA A 36 -2.83 1.19 -11.67
N GLY A 37 -3.31 0.07 -11.13
CA GLY A 37 -4.69 -0.35 -11.34
C GLY A 37 -5.71 0.54 -10.65
N ILE A 38 -5.42 0.97 -9.41
CA ILE A 38 -6.30 1.86 -8.65
C ILE A 38 -6.43 3.21 -9.35
N ALA A 39 -5.34 3.73 -9.91
CA ALA A 39 -5.30 5.03 -10.55
C ALA A 39 -5.85 5.01 -11.99
N ASP A 40 -6.11 3.84 -12.56
CA ASP A 40 -6.57 3.69 -13.94
C ASP A 40 -8.05 4.08 -14.06
N PRO A 41 -8.38 5.23 -14.69
CA PRO A 41 -9.77 5.68 -14.80
C PRO A 41 -10.61 4.81 -15.74
N ASN A 42 -9.98 3.97 -16.55
CA ASN A 42 -10.69 3.08 -17.48
C ASN A 42 -11.14 1.78 -16.81
N ARG A 43 -10.68 1.50 -15.60
CA ARG A 43 -11.16 0.33 -14.86
C ARG A 43 -12.47 0.66 -14.15
N PRO A 44 -13.40 -0.31 -14.05
CA PRO A 44 -14.63 -0.12 -13.27
C PRO A 44 -14.32 0.23 -11.82
N ALA A 45 -15.13 1.09 -11.23
CA ALA A 45 -14.95 1.53 -9.85
C ALA A 45 -14.87 0.35 -8.87
N ARG A 46 -15.66 -0.69 -9.09
CA ARG A 46 -15.64 -1.88 -8.24
C ARG A 46 -14.28 -2.59 -8.26
N GLU A 47 -13.67 -2.74 -9.43
CA GLU A 47 -12.34 -3.35 -9.56
C GLU A 47 -11.29 -2.49 -8.86
N ARG A 48 -11.34 -1.18 -9.06
CA ARG A 48 -10.42 -0.25 -8.42
C ARG A 48 -10.55 -0.30 -6.90
N ALA A 49 -11.78 -0.40 -6.39
CA ALA A 49 -12.05 -0.55 -4.95
C ALA A 49 -11.48 -1.86 -4.41
N ASP A 50 -11.61 -2.95 -5.15
CA ASP A 50 -11.07 -4.25 -4.74
C ASP A 50 -9.54 -4.22 -4.68
N LEU A 51 -8.89 -3.55 -5.63
CA LEU A 51 -7.44 -3.36 -5.61
C LEU A 51 -7.00 -2.51 -4.40
N ALA A 52 -7.75 -1.45 -4.09
CA ALA A 52 -7.48 -0.62 -2.92
C ALA A 52 -7.64 -1.42 -1.62
N HIS A 53 -8.64 -2.30 -1.53
CA HIS A 53 -8.84 -3.18 -0.39
C HIS A 53 -7.64 -4.11 -0.21
N THR A 54 -7.15 -4.71 -1.29
CA THR A 54 -5.99 -5.59 -1.26
C THR A 54 -4.75 -4.84 -0.77
N LEU A 55 -4.51 -3.64 -1.30
CA LEU A 55 -3.35 -2.84 -0.90
C LEU A 55 -3.44 -2.43 0.58
N LYS A 56 -4.63 -2.08 1.05
CA LYS A 56 -4.84 -1.77 2.47
C LYS A 56 -4.41 -2.95 3.36
N GLY A 57 -4.85 -4.16 3.03
CA GLY A 57 -4.51 -5.36 3.80
C GLY A 57 -3.00 -5.62 3.82
N SER A 58 -2.35 -5.53 2.65
CA SER A 58 -0.90 -5.71 2.54
C SER A 58 -0.14 -4.63 3.34
N ALA A 59 -0.59 -3.39 3.25
CA ALA A 59 0.04 -2.27 3.97
C ALA A 59 -0.07 -2.44 5.49
N LEU A 60 -1.22 -2.87 5.99
CA LEU A 60 -1.40 -3.16 7.41
C LEU A 60 -0.44 -4.27 7.87
N GLY A 61 -0.25 -5.30 7.04
CA GLY A 61 0.66 -6.41 7.36
C GLY A 61 2.11 -5.99 7.53
N VAL A 62 2.58 -5.02 6.74
CA VAL A 62 3.98 -4.56 6.82
C VAL A 62 4.17 -3.30 7.68
N GLY A 63 3.10 -2.75 8.23
CA GLY A 63 3.18 -1.54 9.04
C GLY A 63 3.28 -0.26 8.22
N ALA A 64 2.78 -0.24 6.98
CA ALA A 64 2.76 0.96 6.13
C ALA A 64 1.45 1.73 6.34
N GLY A 65 1.33 2.41 7.48
CA GLY A 65 0.09 3.02 7.95
C GLY A 65 -0.49 4.07 7.01
N ALA A 66 0.34 4.93 6.43
CA ALA A 66 -0.13 5.97 5.51
C ALA A 66 -0.70 5.37 4.22
N VAL A 67 -0.06 4.32 3.69
CA VAL A 67 -0.58 3.58 2.52
C VAL A 67 -1.91 2.92 2.86
N ALA A 68 -2.01 2.30 4.04
CA ALA A 68 -3.25 1.66 4.49
C ALA A 68 -4.40 2.66 4.60
N THR A 69 -4.16 3.82 5.21
CA THR A 69 -5.18 4.87 5.37
C THR A 69 -5.62 5.41 4.02
N ALA A 70 -4.68 5.75 3.14
CA ALA A 70 -5.02 6.27 1.81
C ALA A 70 -5.79 5.26 0.98
N SER A 71 -5.41 3.98 1.04
CA SER A 71 -6.10 2.90 0.34
C SER A 71 -7.53 2.73 0.85
N ALA A 72 -7.71 2.75 2.18
CA ALA A 72 -9.04 2.64 2.78
C ALA A 72 -9.96 3.77 2.36
N ASN A 73 -9.45 5.00 2.33
CA ASN A 73 -10.22 6.17 1.91
C ASN A 73 -10.64 6.06 0.43
N LEU A 74 -9.73 5.61 -0.43
CA LEU A 74 -10.05 5.40 -1.85
C LEU A 74 -11.10 4.31 -2.02
N GLU A 75 -10.96 3.20 -1.32
CA GLU A 75 -11.94 2.12 -1.36
C GLU A 75 -13.33 2.63 -0.99
N THR A 76 -13.45 3.36 0.11
CA THR A 76 -14.73 3.92 0.57
C THR A 76 -15.33 4.83 -0.49
N GLY A 77 -14.55 5.74 -1.06
CA GLY A 77 -15.03 6.65 -2.10
C GLY A 77 -15.49 5.94 -3.35
N LEU A 78 -14.70 4.99 -3.82
CA LEU A 78 -15.01 4.21 -5.03
C LEU A 78 -16.28 3.37 -4.85
N ARG A 79 -16.47 2.73 -3.70
CA ARG A 79 -17.67 1.94 -3.44
C ARG A 79 -18.93 2.81 -3.29
N ALA A 80 -18.74 4.06 -2.89
CA ALA A 80 -19.83 5.04 -2.81
C ALA A 80 -20.15 5.72 -4.15
N GLY A 81 -19.45 5.36 -5.22
CA GLY A 81 -19.64 5.95 -6.54
C GLY A 81 -19.11 7.37 -6.68
N ARG A 82 -18.21 7.79 -5.79
CA ARG A 82 -17.61 9.12 -5.85
C ARG A 82 -16.41 9.13 -6.80
N THR A 83 -16.15 10.30 -7.38
CA THR A 83 -14.88 10.55 -8.06
C THR A 83 -13.79 10.67 -7.00
N VAL A 84 -12.70 9.92 -7.15
CA VAL A 84 -11.61 9.91 -6.18
C VAL A 84 -10.30 10.34 -6.85
N ASP A 85 -9.43 10.96 -6.06
CA ASP A 85 -8.09 11.34 -6.46
C ASP A 85 -7.09 10.43 -5.77
N SER A 86 -6.26 9.74 -6.55
CA SER A 86 -5.25 8.81 -6.02
C SER A 86 -3.94 9.50 -5.62
N GLY A 87 -3.88 10.82 -5.64
CA GLY A 87 -2.64 11.57 -5.35
C GLY A 87 -2.05 11.31 -3.97
N LEU A 88 -2.89 11.25 -2.93
CA LEU A 88 -2.40 10.95 -1.57
C LEU A 88 -1.85 9.53 -1.47
N LEU A 89 -2.49 8.57 -2.13
CA LEU A 89 -1.98 7.20 -2.17
C LEU A 89 -0.66 7.14 -2.92
N ALA A 90 -0.56 7.82 -4.06
CA ALA A 90 0.67 7.85 -4.85
C ALA A 90 1.82 8.44 -4.03
N GLN A 91 1.57 9.50 -3.27
CA GLN A 91 2.56 10.11 -2.39
C GLN A 91 2.99 9.14 -1.28
N ALA A 92 2.04 8.49 -0.62
CA ALA A 92 2.33 7.53 0.45
C ALA A 92 3.14 6.34 -0.08
N VAL A 93 2.81 5.84 -1.26
CA VAL A 93 3.55 4.77 -1.92
C VAL A 93 4.98 5.22 -2.25
N ALA A 94 5.15 6.43 -2.81
CA ALA A 94 6.47 6.95 -3.13
C ALA A 94 7.37 7.03 -1.88
N GLU A 95 6.83 7.48 -0.76
CA GLU A 95 7.56 7.55 0.51
C GLU A 95 7.98 6.17 1.01
N VAL A 96 7.08 5.18 0.91
CA VAL A 96 7.41 3.80 1.27
C VAL A 96 8.50 3.24 0.37
N LEU A 97 8.39 3.43 -0.95
CA LEU A 97 9.39 2.92 -1.90
C LEU A 97 10.77 3.51 -1.64
N GLN A 98 10.84 4.79 -1.24
CA GLN A 98 12.10 5.43 -0.85
C GLN A 98 12.68 4.85 0.43
N ALA A 99 11.82 4.37 1.33
CA ALA A 99 12.23 3.80 2.61
C ALA A 99 12.67 2.33 2.50
N ILE A 100 12.34 1.65 1.41
CA ILE A 100 12.74 0.26 1.18
C ILE A 100 14.08 0.25 0.43
N PRO A 101 15.15 -0.32 1.03
CA PRO A 101 16.44 -0.37 0.36
C PRO A 101 16.37 -1.16 -0.94
N THR A 102 17.06 -0.65 -1.97
CA THR A 102 17.21 -1.37 -3.25
C THR A 102 18.66 -1.79 -3.41
N ASP A 103 18.88 -3.00 -3.85
CA ASP A 103 20.23 -3.50 -4.11
C ASP A 103 20.63 -3.25 -5.55
#